data_fe475f7758c636818e1e07b7aed2d474
#
_entry.id   fe475f7758c636818e1e07b7aed2d474
#
_cell.length_a   1.000
_cell.length_b   1.000
_cell.length_c   1.000
_cell.angle_alpha   90.00
_cell.angle_beta   90.00
_cell.angle_gamma   90.00
#
_symmetry.space_group_name_H-M   'P 1'
#
loop_
_entity.id
_entity.type
_entity.pdbx_description
1 polymer ?
#
loop_
_entity_poly.entity_id
_entity_poly.type
_entity_poly.pdbx_seq_one_letter_code
_entity_poly.pdbx_strand_id
1 'polypeptide(L)'
;SVLLDMLAYNTHYLGFNANMLANEMFLDSADLRASVVSKAKQVGYTPTSATASEATVDVTVTNASGATLTMARGTKFSTTVDGTSYNFVNNADLSITPVDNVYKFSNVKIYEGTYLNFKYTVNTSDTDQRFIVPNDNVDTTTLTIKVQESSSDSTTNTYTLATGITGLDS
;
A
#
# COMPACT_ATOMS: atom_id res chain seq x y z
N SER A 1 20.30 -45.00 -25.19
CA SER A 1 20.89 -43.96 -24.36
C SER A 1 20.03 -42.71 -24.28
N VAL A 2 19.53 -42.16 -25.39
CA VAL A 2 18.68 -40.95 -25.36
C VAL A 2 17.45 -41.12 -24.47
N LEU A 3 16.80 -42.26 -24.47
CA LEU A 3 15.63 -42.54 -23.62
C LEU A 3 16.00 -42.59 -22.15
N LEU A 4 17.16 -43.15 -21.81
CA LEU A 4 17.67 -43.15 -20.42
C LEU A 4 18.06 -41.77 -19.93
N ASP A 5 18.64 -40.95 -20.82
CA ASP A 5 19.00 -39.55 -20.49
C ASP A 5 17.74 -38.69 -20.25
N MET A 6 16.71 -38.86 -21.07
CA MET A 6 15.41 -38.20 -20.86
C MET A 6 14.74 -38.66 -19.58
N LEU A 7 14.81 -39.94 -19.24
CA LEU A 7 14.24 -40.49 -18.02
C LEU A 7 14.99 -39.97 -16.79
N ALA A 8 16.32 -39.95 -16.86
CA ALA A 8 17.16 -39.42 -15.78
C ALA A 8 16.90 -37.91 -15.54
N TYR A 9 16.81 -37.14 -16.63
CA TYR A 9 16.46 -35.71 -16.55
C TYR A 9 15.08 -35.48 -15.92
N ASN A 10 14.07 -36.25 -16.35
CA ASN A 10 12.72 -36.14 -15.83
C ASN A 10 12.65 -36.52 -14.34
N THR A 11 13.36 -37.59 -13.94
CA THR A 11 13.44 -38.00 -12.54
C THR A 11 14.14 -36.94 -11.67
N HIS A 12 15.23 -36.36 -12.17
CA HIS A 12 15.93 -35.26 -11.49
C HIS A 12 15.03 -34.05 -11.31
N TYR A 13 14.29 -33.66 -12.36
CA TYR A 13 13.38 -32.53 -12.33
C TYR A 13 12.20 -32.75 -11.39
N LEU A 14 11.65 -33.97 -11.35
CA LEU A 14 10.62 -34.35 -10.38
C LEU A 14 11.14 -34.32 -8.94
N GLY A 15 12.36 -34.82 -8.71
CA GLY A 15 12.99 -34.78 -7.40
C GLY A 15 13.24 -33.35 -6.92
N PHE A 16 13.70 -32.48 -7.81
CA PHE A 16 13.88 -31.05 -7.51
C PHE A 16 12.55 -30.37 -7.14
N ASN A 17 11.51 -30.59 -7.92
CA ASN A 17 10.18 -30.02 -7.64
C ASN A 17 9.59 -30.56 -6.33
N ALA A 18 9.75 -31.85 -6.06
CA ALA A 18 9.29 -32.46 -4.80
C ALA A 18 10.01 -31.84 -3.60
N ASN A 19 11.31 -31.62 -3.70
CA ASN A 19 12.11 -31.02 -2.64
C ASN A 19 11.74 -29.54 -2.41
N MET A 20 11.51 -28.78 -3.49
CA MET A 20 11.02 -27.41 -3.44
C MET A 20 9.65 -27.34 -2.75
N LEU A 21 8.70 -28.21 -3.14
CA LEU A 21 7.40 -28.28 -2.49
C LEU A 21 7.50 -28.62 -1.00
N ALA A 22 8.39 -29.57 -0.63
CA ALA A 22 8.61 -29.94 0.75
C ALA A 22 9.15 -28.77 1.59
N ASN A 23 10.09 -27.99 1.03
CA ASN A 23 10.61 -26.79 1.70
C ASN A 23 9.54 -25.72 1.91
N GLU A 24 8.64 -25.53 0.93
CA GLU A 24 7.53 -24.58 1.05
C GLU A 24 6.44 -25.02 2.05
N MET A 25 6.47 -26.24 2.56
CA MET A 25 5.51 -26.73 3.55
C MET A 25 5.77 -26.20 4.96
N PHE A 26 6.97 -25.77 5.27
CA PHE A 26 7.34 -25.31 6.61
C PHE A 26 7.61 -23.80 6.63
N LEU A 27 7.26 -23.14 7.75
CA LEU A 27 7.37 -21.69 7.86
C LEU A 27 8.83 -21.20 7.86
N ASP A 28 9.75 -21.96 8.43
CA ASP A 28 11.17 -21.63 8.56
C ASP A 28 11.99 -21.91 7.30
N SER A 29 11.48 -22.74 6.39
CA SER A 29 12.15 -23.09 5.13
C SER A 29 11.46 -22.56 3.88
N ALA A 30 10.28 -21.94 4.02
CA ALA A 30 9.53 -21.38 2.89
C ALA A 30 10.18 -20.06 2.41
N ASP A 31 10.49 -19.99 1.11
CA ASP A 31 11.07 -18.81 0.46
C ASP A 31 10.01 -17.95 -0.24
N LEU A 32 8.93 -18.58 -0.72
CA LEU A 32 7.87 -17.85 -1.41
C LEU A 32 7.00 -17.09 -0.41
N ARG A 33 6.93 -15.76 -0.56
CA ARG A 33 6.09 -14.90 0.28
C ARG A 33 4.66 -15.40 0.43
N ALA A 34 4.06 -15.94 -0.64
CA ALA A 34 2.70 -16.49 -0.60
C ALA A 34 2.58 -17.70 0.34
N SER A 35 3.59 -18.59 0.34
CA SER A 35 3.66 -19.74 1.24
C SER A 35 3.82 -19.30 2.69
N VAL A 36 4.75 -18.38 2.96
CA VAL A 36 4.98 -17.80 4.29
C VAL A 36 3.71 -17.15 4.83
N VAL A 37 3.04 -16.29 4.04
CA VAL A 37 1.79 -15.64 4.41
C VAL A 37 0.68 -16.65 4.71
N SER A 38 0.56 -17.69 3.88
CA SER A 38 -0.44 -18.74 4.08
C SER A 38 -0.23 -19.50 5.39
N LYS A 39 1.02 -19.85 5.69
CA LYS A 39 1.39 -20.53 6.95
C LYS A 39 1.20 -19.63 8.17
N ALA A 40 1.62 -18.36 8.08
CA ALA A 40 1.43 -17.39 9.14
C ALA A 40 -0.05 -17.22 9.50
N LYS A 41 -0.94 -17.17 8.51
CA LYS A 41 -2.40 -17.12 8.73
C LYS A 41 -2.95 -18.36 9.44
N GLN A 42 -2.39 -19.55 9.17
CA GLN A 42 -2.80 -20.79 9.85
C GLN A 42 -2.51 -20.77 11.35
N VAL A 43 -1.47 -20.07 11.77
CA VAL A 43 -1.13 -19.87 13.20
C VAL A 43 -1.75 -18.58 13.79
N GLY A 44 -2.68 -17.95 13.07
CA GLY A 44 -3.42 -16.78 13.54
C GLY A 44 -2.69 -15.44 13.36
N TYR A 45 -1.54 -15.42 12.68
CA TYR A 45 -0.82 -14.19 12.39
C TYR A 45 -1.18 -13.66 11.01
N THR A 46 -1.66 -12.42 10.94
CA THR A 46 -1.91 -11.73 9.67
C THR A 46 -0.72 -10.82 9.37
N PRO A 47 0.10 -11.14 8.35
CA PRO A 47 1.23 -10.31 7.97
C PRO A 47 0.76 -8.93 7.51
N THR A 48 1.44 -7.90 7.98
CA THR A 48 1.22 -6.52 7.57
C THR A 48 2.05 -6.19 6.32
N SER A 49 1.67 -5.11 5.65
CA SER A 49 2.47 -4.53 4.57
C SER A 49 3.75 -3.86 5.10
N ALA A 50 4.60 -3.43 4.20
CA ALA A 50 5.62 -2.43 4.52
C ALA A 50 4.94 -1.20 5.13
N THR A 51 5.57 -0.57 6.12
CA THR A 51 5.08 0.65 6.76
C THR A 51 6.03 1.78 6.45
N ALA A 52 5.50 2.91 5.99
CA ALA A 52 6.28 4.12 5.73
C ALA A 52 6.80 4.73 7.03
N SER A 53 8.00 5.29 7.00
CA SER A 53 8.51 6.10 8.11
C SER A 53 7.62 7.32 8.31
N GLU A 54 7.22 7.59 9.56
CA GLU A 54 6.35 8.71 9.92
C GLU A 54 7.14 9.79 10.63
N ALA A 55 6.88 11.04 10.30
CA ALA A 55 7.36 12.20 11.02
C ALA A 55 6.21 13.17 11.29
N THR A 56 6.33 13.94 12.37
CA THR A 56 5.38 15.01 12.71
C THR A 56 6.08 16.35 12.60
N VAL A 57 5.49 17.27 11.84
CA VAL A 57 6.07 18.59 11.58
C VAL A 57 5.06 19.71 11.82
N ASP A 58 5.55 20.86 12.21
CA ASP A 58 4.79 22.11 12.21
C ASP A 58 5.14 22.91 10.96
N VAL A 59 4.13 23.34 10.21
CA VAL A 59 4.31 24.11 8.98
C VAL A 59 3.71 25.49 9.17
N THR A 60 4.53 26.53 9.05
CA THR A 60 4.09 27.91 9.15
C THR A 60 4.18 28.56 7.76
N VAL A 61 3.08 29.14 7.30
CA VAL A 61 3.02 29.87 6.05
C VAL A 61 2.76 31.34 6.33
N THR A 62 3.70 32.16 5.90
CA THR A 62 3.59 33.63 5.94
C THR A 62 3.35 34.18 4.54
N ASN A 63 2.80 35.38 4.44
CA ASN A 63 2.51 36.04 3.16
C ASN A 63 1.47 35.34 2.29
N ALA A 64 0.66 34.44 2.82
CA ALA A 64 -0.52 33.97 2.17
C ALA A 64 -1.70 34.91 2.47
N SER A 65 -2.67 34.96 1.55
CA SER A 65 -3.89 35.76 1.72
C SER A 65 -5.11 34.86 1.54
N GLY A 66 -6.16 35.10 2.32
CA GLY A 66 -7.42 34.36 2.25
C GLY A 66 -7.99 34.05 3.63
N ALA A 67 -9.28 33.71 3.67
CA ALA A 67 -9.94 33.32 4.93
C ALA A 67 -9.52 31.93 5.41
N THR A 68 -9.09 31.08 4.48
CA THR A 68 -8.69 29.70 4.76
C THR A 68 -7.56 29.29 3.84
N LEU A 69 -6.56 28.60 4.36
CA LEU A 69 -5.50 27.95 3.58
C LEU A 69 -5.63 26.43 3.72
N THR A 70 -5.62 25.75 2.59
CA THR A 70 -5.73 24.28 2.54
C THR A 70 -4.41 23.68 2.06
N MET A 71 -3.86 22.77 2.85
CA MET A 71 -2.78 21.88 2.46
C MET A 71 -3.41 20.59 1.92
N ALA A 72 -3.34 20.38 0.62
CA ALA A 72 -3.94 19.22 -0.01
C ALA A 72 -3.23 17.93 0.39
N ARG A 73 -3.95 16.83 0.47
CA ARG A 73 -3.41 15.47 0.60
C ARG A 73 -2.38 15.23 -0.49
N GLY A 74 -1.22 14.65 -0.13
CA GLY A 74 -0.13 14.40 -1.05
C GLY A 74 0.79 15.62 -1.28
N THR A 75 0.66 16.68 -0.48
CA THR A 75 1.64 17.77 -0.47
C THR A 75 3.01 17.20 -0.13
N LYS A 76 4.00 17.50 -0.99
CA LYS A 76 5.34 16.93 -0.90
C LYS A 76 6.25 17.80 -0.04
N PHE A 77 6.99 17.13 0.83
CA PHE A 77 8.10 17.70 1.59
C PHE A 77 9.35 16.93 1.19
N SER A 78 10.42 17.64 0.88
CA SER A 78 11.68 17.00 0.47
C SER A 78 12.81 17.52 1.34
N THR A 79 13.72 16.62 1.71
CA THR A 79 14.93 16.94 2.42
C THR A 79 16.09 16.12 1.88
N THR A 80 17.32 16.59 2.13
CA THR A 80 18.54 15.87 1.76
C THR A 80 19.39 15.69 3.00
N VAL A 81 19.73 14.43 3.31
CA VAL A 81 20.60 14.07 4.43
C VAL A 81 21.74 13.24 3.87
N ASP A 82 22.97 13.64 4.15
CA ASP A 82 24.20 12.97 3.69
C ASP A 82 24.22 12.68 2.18
N GLY A 83 23.70 13.63 1.38
CA GLY A 83 23.64 13.52 -0.09
C GLY A 83 22.48 12.66 -0.60
N THR A 84 21.68 12.04 0.25
CA THR A 84 20.49 11.26 -0.12
C THR A 84 19.25 12.11 0.03
N SER A 85 18.42 12.16 -1.02
CA SER A 85 17.14 12.88 -0.99
C SER A 85 16.01 12.00 -0.49
N TYR A 86 15.29 12.52 0.49
CA TYR A 86 14.09 11.89 1.06
C TYR A 86 12.87 12.71 0.72
N ASN A 87 11.79 12.04 0.35
CA ASN A 87 10.51 12.66 0.04
C ASN A 87 9.47 12.16 1.04
N PHE A 88 8.66 13.08 1.53
CA PHE A 88 7.55 12.80 2.43
C PHE A 88 6.28 13.41 1.86
N VAL A 89 5.13 12.84 2.22
CA VAL A 89 3.80 13.34 1.82
C VAL A 89 2.86 13.33 3.02
N ASN A 90 1.96 14.32 3.10
CA ASN A 90 0.87 14.27 4.06
C ASN A 90 -0.27 13.37 3.58
N ASN A 91 -1.03 12.81 4.52
CA ASN A 91 -2.06 11.80 4.25
C ASN A 91 -3.49 12.36 4.24
N ALA A 92 -3.71 13.63 4.54
CA ALA A 92 -5.03 14.23 4.65
C ALA A 92 -5.06 15.65 4.10
N ASP A 93 -6.23 16.09 3.66
CA ASP A 93 -6.49 17.50 3.40
C ASP A 93 -6.62 18.23 4.75
N LEU A 94 -5.80 19.25 4.95
CA LEU A 94 -5.78 20.06 6.18
C LEU A 94 -6.13 21.50 5.83
N SER A 95 -7.15 22.06 6.47
CA SER A 95 -7.57 23.44 6.27
C SER A 95 -7.51 24.23 7.57
N ILE A 96 -6.91 25.41 7.51
CA ILE A 96 -6.79 26.31 8.67
C ILE A 96 -7.16 27.72 8.31
N THR A 97 -7.58 28.48 9.33
CA THR A 97 -7.75 29.92 9.27
C THR A 97 -6.53 30.63 9.85
N PRO A 98 -6.17 31.82 9.36
CA PRO A 98 -5.01 32.54 9.88
C PRO A 98 -5.29 33.12 11.28
N VAL A 99 -4.24 33.19 12.08
CA VAL A 99 -4.18 33.98 13.30
C VAL A 99 -3.08 35.01 13.09
N ASP A 100 -3.38 36.30 13.27
CA ASP A 100 -2.46 37.41 13.03
C ASP A 100 -1.77 37.37 11.64
N ASN A 101 -2.51 37.01 10.61
CA ASN A 101 -2.01 36.84 9.24
C ASN A 101 -0.99 35.70 9.06
N VAL A 102 -0.90 34.79 10.02
CA VAL A 102 -0.03 33.60 9.97
C VAL A 102 -0.88 32.34 9.94
N TYR A 103 -0.58 31.45 9.01
CA TYR A 103 -1.21 30.13 8.91
C TYR A 103 -0.28 29.10 9.51
N LYS A 104 -0.68 28.47 10.61
CA LYS A 104 0.13 27.47 11.29
C LYS A 104 -0.59 26.11 11.29
N PHE A 105 -0.10 25.18 10.50
CA PHE A 105 -0.47 23.76 10.57
C PHE A 105 0.37 23.10 11.64
N SER A 106 -0.23 22.68 12.74
CA SER A 106 0.47 22.03 13.85
C SER A 106 0.25 20.52 13.82
N ASN A 107 1.29 19.76 14.18
CA ASN A 107 1.27 18.31 14.28
C ASN A 107 0.88 17.62 12.96
N VAL A 108 1.36 18.12 11.83
CA VAL A 108 1.13 17.50 10.53
C VAL A 108 1.93 16.21 10.43
N LYS A 109 1.23 15.09 10.26
CA LYS A 109 1.85 13.80 10.00
C LYS A 109 2.25 13.71 8.55
N ILE A 110 3.50 13.39 8.31
CA ILE A 110 4.06 13.15 6.99
C ILE A 110 4.69 11.77 6.93
N TYR A 111 4.57 11.10 5.78
CA TYR A 111 4.99 9.73 5.56
C TYR A 111 6.03 9.71 4.44
N GLU A 112 7.10 8.95 4.64
CA GLU A 112 8.13 8.77 3.62
C GLU A 112 7.58 8.04 2.40
N GLY A 113 7.90 8.56 1.22
CA GLY A 113 7.48 7.99 -0.05
C GLY A 113 6.70 8.95 -0.93
N THR A 114 5.92 8.38 -1.84
CA THR A 114 5.08 9.12 -2.78
C THR A 114 3.72 8.43 -2.92
N TYR A 115 2.69 9.21 -3.17
CA TYR A 115 1.38 8.64 -3.49
C TYR A 115 1.38 7.94 -4.83
N LEU A 116 0.82 6.72 -4.83
CA LEU A 116 0.50 5.97 -6.03
C LEU A 116 -1.02 5.94 -6.20
N ASN A 117 -1.50 6.35 -7.36
CA ASN A 117 -2.91 6.30 -7.70
C ASN A 117 -3.12 5.28 -8.80
N PHE A 118 -3.97 4.29 -8.54
CA PHE A 118 -4.39 3.31 -9.53
C PHE A 118 -5.88 3.46 -9.78
N LYS A 119 -6.27 3.43 -11.04
CA LYS A 119 -7.67 3.46 -11.45
C LYS A 119 -8.02 2.18 -12.18
N TYR A 120 -9.07 1.55 -11.74
CA TYR A 120 -9.63 0.35 -12.37
C TYR A 120 -11.06 0.64 -12.79
N THR A 121 -11.43 0.10 -13.94
CA THR A 121 -12.83 0.14 -14.40
C THR A 121 -13.40 -1.26 -14.21
N VAL A 122 -14.54 -1.34 -13.54
CA VAL A 122 -15.25 -2.60 -13.31
C VAL A 122 -15.75 -3.15 -14.65
N ASN A 123 -15.46 -4.42 -14.92
CA ASN A 123 -16.02 -5.15 -16.02
C ASN A 123 -17.20 -5.99 -15.52
N THR A 124 -18.41 -5.60 -15.85
CA THR A 124 -19.64 -6.29 -15.39
C THR A 124 -19.80 -7.71 -15.92
N SER A 125 -19.02 -8.09 -16.93
CA SER A 125 -19.03 -9.45 -17.50
C SER A 125 -18.09 -10.42 -16.77
N ASP A 126 -17.25 -9.93 -15.87
CA ASP A 126 -16.29 -10.72 -15.09
C ASP A 126 -16.76 -10.80 -13.63
N THR A 127 -17.18 -11.97 -13.20
CA THR A 127 -17.71 -12.22 -11.85
C THR A 127 -16.63 -12.46 -10.80
N ASP A 128 -15.38 -12.70 -11.19
CA ASP A 128 -14.23 -12.96 -10.28
C ASP A 128 -13.13 -11.90 -10.44
N GLN A 129 -13.54 -10.67 -10.65
CA GLN A 129 -12.62 -9.56 -10.89
C GLN A 129 -11.81 -9.20 -9.63
N ARG A 130 -10.49 -9.12 -9.80
CA ARG A 130 -9.56 -8.73 -8.74
C ARG A 130 -8.84 -7.45 -9.09
N PHE A 131 -8.81 -6.52 -8.15
CA PHE A 131 -8.09 -5.25 -8.28
C PHE A 131 -6.77 -5.36 -7.51
N ILE A 132 -5.67 -5.45 -8.25
CA ILE A 132 -4.33 -5.64 -7.66
C ILE A 132 -3.56 -4.33 -7.79
N VAL A 133 -2.99 -3.87 -6.69
CA VAL A 133 -2.02 -2.77 -6.69
C VAL A 133 -0.66 -3.35 -7.12
N PRO A 134 -0.11 -2.98 -8.28
CA PRO A 134 1.10 -3.58 -8.83
C PRO A 134 2.36 -2.99 -8.19
N ASN A 135 2.47 -3.06 -6.88
CA ASN A 135 3.63 -2.60 -6.13
C ASN A 135 3.74 -3.37 -4.81
N ASP A 136 4.86 -4.06 -4.60
CA ASP A 136 5.10 -4.90 -3.43
C ASP A 136 5.45 -4.10 -2.17
N ASN A 137 5.86 -2.84 -2.31
CA ASN A 137 6.28 -1.96 -1.23
C ASN A 137 5.21 -0.92 -0.84
N VAL A 138 3.93 -1.24 -1.04
CA VAL A 138 2.83 -0.35 -0.65
C VAL A 138 2.57 -0.43 0.84
N ASP A 139 2.48 0.73 1.49
CA ASP A 139 1.94 0.85 2.83
C ASP A 139 0.41 0.80 2.79
N THR A 140 -0.16 -0.34 3.19
CA THR A 140 -1.62 -0.53 3.19
C THR A 140 -2.31 0.18 4.35
N THR A 141 -1.58 0.67 5.36
CA THR A 141 -2.18 1.41 6.47
C THR A 141 -2.69 2.79 6.03
N THR A 142 -2.13 3.32 4.94
CA THR A 142 -2.54 4.59 4.34
C THR A 142 -3.47 4.43 3.13
N LEU A 143 -3.88 3.18 2.84
CA LEU A 143 -4.74 2.87 1.70
C LEU A 143 -6.08 3.57 1.80
N THR A 144 -6.48 4.22 0.73
CA THR A 144 -7.82 4.80 0.56
C THR A 144 -8.39 4.32 -0.75
N ILE A 145 -9.56 3.71 -0.70
CA ILE A 145 -10.28 3.24 -1.88
C ILE A 145 -11.46 4.17 -2.11
N LYS A 146 -11.59 4.68 -3.34
CA LYS A 146 -12.73 5.48 -3.76
C LYS A 146 -13.45 4.76 -4.88
N VAL A 147 -14.75 4.57 -4.72
CA VAL A 147 -15.62 3.96 -5.73
C VAL A 147 -16.52 5.02 -6.32
N GLN A 148 -16.47 5.13 -7.63
CA GLN A 148 -17.38 5.96 -8.42
C GLN A 148 -18.45 5.06 -9.05
N GLU A 149 -19.71 5.33 -8.81
CA GLU A 149 -20.82 4.45 -9.23
C GLU A 149 -21.11 4.53 -10.72
N SER A 150 -20.84 5.68 -11.32
CA SER A 150 -21.11 5.92 -12.75
C SER A 150 -20.04 6.77 -13.40
N SER A 151 -19.80 6.56 -14.68
CA SER A 151 -18.88 7.40 -15.46
C SER A 151 -19.38 8.84 -15.63
N SER A 152 -20.66 9.08 -15.44
CA SER A 152 -21.31 10.40 -15.55
C SER A 152 -21.45 11.14 -14.22
N ASP A 153 -21.21 10.46 -13.09
CA ASP A 153 -21.24 11.05 -11.75
C ASP A 153 -19.81 11.14 -11.20
N SER A 154 -19.40 12.32 -10.78
CA SER A 154 -18.09 12.55 -10.17
C SER A 154 -18.06 12.24 -8.66
N THR A 155 -19.21 11.92 -8.07
CA THR A 155 -19.32 11.57 -6.67
C THR A 155 -18.60 10.24 -6.39
N THR A 156 -17.87 10.17 -5.30
CA THR A 156 -17.15 8.95 -4.91
C THR A 156 -17.45 8.56 -3.47
N ASN A 157 -17.72 7.29 -3.25
CA ASN A 157 -17.79 6.69 -1.92
C ASN A 157 -16.39 6.27 -1.48
N THR A 158 -16.02 6.60 -0.26
CA THR A 158 -14.70 6.28 0.29
C THR A 158 -14.81 5.06 1.20
N TYR A 159 -13.97 4.07 0.96
CA TYR A 159 -13.87 2.85 1.74
C TYR A 159 -12.49 2.75 2.39
N THR A 160 -12.46 2.21 3.59
CA THR A 160 -11.24 1.94 4.36
C THR A 160 -11.04 0.43 4.52
N LEU A 161 -9.83 0.03 4.83
CA LEU A 161 -9.51 -1.38 5.07
C LEU A 161 -10.23 -1.87 6.33
N ALA A 162 -11.05 -2.91 6.20
CA ALA A 162 -11.66 -3.57 7.35
C ALA A 162 -10.59 -4.39 8.09
N THR A 163 -10.46 -4.16 9.40
CA THR A 163 -9.49 -4.86 10.25
C THR A 163 -10.04 -6.15 10.87
N GLY A 164 -11.32 -6.47 10.64
CA GLY A 164 -11.98 -7.69 11.11
C GLY A 164 -13.35 -7.89 10.48
N ILE A 165 -13.95 -9.05 10.75
CA ILE A 165 -15.29 -9.43 10.23
C ILE A 165 -16.37 -8.44 10.69
N THR A 166 -16.20 -7.85 11.85
CA THR A 166 -17.14 -6.85 12.41
C THR A 166 -17.06 -5.48 11.75
N GLY A 167 -16.04 -5.24 10.91
CA GLY A 167 -15.88 -4.01 10.12
C GLY A 167 -16.52 -4.07 8.73
N LEU A 168 -17.31 -5.12 8.44
CA LEU A 168 -17.99 -5.30 7.16
C LEU A 168 -19.44 -4.76 7.17
N ASP A 169 -19.83 -4.02 8.20
CA ASP A 169 -21.16 -3.43 8.27
C ASP A 169 -21.29 -2.25 7.29
N SER A 170 -22.11 -2.52 6.29
CA SER A 170 -22.85 -1.66 5.35
C SER A 170 -22.17 -0.42 4.80
#